data_6d198239c9cbc69d22804835cd2dcbf4
#
_entry.id   6d198239c9cbc69d22804835cd2dcbf4
#
_cell.length_a   1.000
_cell.length_b   1.000
_cell.length_c   1.000
_cell.angle_alpha   90.00
_cell.angle_beta   90.00
_cell.angle_gamma   90.00
#
_symmetry.space_group_name_H-M   'P 1'
#
loop_
_entity.id
_entity.type
_entity.pdbx_description
1 polymer ?
#
loop_
_entity_poly.entity_id
_entity_poly.type
_entity_poly.pdbx_seq_one_letter_code
_entity_poly.pdbx_strand_id
1 'polypeptide(L)'
;PTIILMFGDHQPSVEQEFLDKAYGVTQDQMTMEQYMGKYKTPFLIWANYDLPDDEIPTTSLNFLGQYLLSYAGIENSLYENYLQNFQEVLPAMTFVGYIDQNGKAYSHLEQNEYTTLIEDYRTLAYDNLFGGHSRHAQYYQAPQ
;
A
#
# COMPACT_ATOMS: atom_id res chain seq x y z
N PRO A 1 -10.63 -13.44 -20.99
CA PRO A 1 -10.91 -13.06 -19.61
C PRO A 1 -10.56 -11.60 -19.37
N THR A 2 -11.30 -10.95 -18.47
CA THR A 2 -11.08 -9.55 -18.08
C THR A 2 -11.10 -9.47 -16.57
N ILE A 3 -10.14 -8.77 -15.99
CA ILE A 3 -10.10 -8.41 -14.57
C ILE A 3 -9.97 -6.90 -14.44
N ILE A 4 -10.65 -6.32 -13.48
CA ILE A 4 -10.68 -4.88 -13.24
C ILE A 4 -10.39 -4.63 -11.77
N LEU A 5 -9.41 -3.77 -11.50
CA LEU A 5 -9.13 -3.21 -10.18
C LEU A 5 -9.64 -1.76 -10.18
N MET A 6 -10.52 -1.46 -9.24
CA MET A 6 -11.02 -0.10 -8.99
C MET A 6 -10.63 0.32 -7.57
N PHE A 7 -10.13 1.51 -7.42
CA PHE A 7 -9.76 2.06 -6.11
C PHE A 7 -9.95 3.57 -6.05
N GLY A 8 -10.19 4.10 -4.86
CA GLY A 8 -10.13 5.53 -4.61
C GLY A 8 -8.68 5.98 -4.48
N ASP A 9 -8.31 7.04 -5.17
CA ASP A 9 -6.97 7.63 -5.12
C ASP A 9 -6.77 8.49 -3.87
N HIS A 10 -7.82 9.15 -3.40
CA HIS A 10 -7.83 9.96 -2.17
C HIS A 10 -9.26 10.15 -1.64
N GLN A 11 -9.37 10.57 -0.39
CA GLN A 11 -10.63 11.04 0.19
C GLN A 11 -11.01 12.39 -0.40
N PRO A 12 -12.32 12.73 -0.45
CA PRO A 12 -12.75 14.08 -0.81
C PRO A 12 -12.19 15.11 0.16
N SER A 13 -11.87 16.30 -0.37
CA SER A 13 -11.47 17.42 0.48
C SER A 13 -12.69 17.90 1.29
N VAL A 14 -12.59 17.81 2.61
CA VAL A 14 -13.61 18.27 3.54
C VAL A 14 -12.99 19.21 4.56
N GLU A 15 -13.83 20.04 5.16
CA GLU A 15 -13.41 20.97 6.21
C GLU A 15 -12.89 20.23 7.44
N GLN A 16 -11.83 20.77 8.08
CA GLN A 16 -11.23 20.17 9.27
C GLN A 16 -12.26 19.95 10.39
N GLU A 17 -13.19 20.87 10.57
CA GLU A 17 -14.26 20.75 11.57
C GLU A 17 -15.15 19.51 11.35
N PHE A 18 -15.35 19.11 10.09
CA PHE A 18 -16.06 17.86 9.78
C PHE A 18 -15.23 16.63 10.21
N LEU A 19 -13.93 16.64 9.95
CA LEU A 19 -13.04 15.55 10.37
C LEU A 19 -12.96 15.45 11.90
N ASP A 20 -12.84 16.58 12.60
CA ASP A 20 -12.81 16.61 14.05
C ASP A 20 -14.10 16.01 14.66
N LYS A 21 -15.25 16.30 14.06
CA LYS A 21 -16.52 15.69 14.46
C LYS A 21 -16.60 14.21 14.13
N ALA A 22 -16.11 13.80 12.98
CA ALA A 22 -16.15 12.41 12.54
C ALA A 22 -15.25 11.52 13.39
N TYR A 23 -14.08 12.01 13.80
CA TYR A 23 -13.13 11.27 14.65
C TYR A 23 -13.35 11.51 16.16
N GLY A 24 -14.15 12.51 16.53
CA GLY A 24 -14.41 12.88 17.94
C GLY A 24 -13.24 13.54 18.66
N VAL A 25 -12.18 13.91 17.93
CA VAL A 25 -10.95 14.55 18.43
C VAL A 25 -10.44 15.57 17.42
N THR A 26 -9.72 16.58 17.85
CA THR A 26 -9.03 17.51 16.98
C THR A 26 -7.78 16.87 16.37
N GLN A 27 -7.30 17.36 15.24
CA GLN A 27 -6.18 16.76 14.49
C GLN A 27 -4.91 16.59 15.36
N ASP A 28 -4.62 17.53 16.24
CA ASP A 28 -3.47 17.48 17.16
C ASP A 28 -3.59 16.44 18.28
N GLN A 29 -4.80 15.94 18.50
CA GLN A 29 -5.12 14.89 19.49
C GLN A 29 -5.29 13.50 18.86
N MET A 30 -5.26 13.40 17.54
CA MET A 30 -5.38 12.11 16.85
C MET A 30 -4.21 11.19 17.20
N THR A 31 -4.54 9.91 17.43
CA THR A 31 -3.53 8.85 17.37
C THR A 31 -2.98 8.71 15.95
N MET A 32 -1.81 8.08 15.79
CA MET A 32 -1.24 7.82 14.47
C MET A 32 -2.18 6.99 13.59
N GLU A 33 -2.85 6.01 14.18
CA GLU A 33 -3.85 5.18 13.49
C GLU A 33 -5.05 6.01 12.98
N GLN A 34 -5.60 6.89 13.82
CA GLN A 34 -6.68 7.81 13.42
C GLN A 34 -6.21 8.75 12.32
N TYR A 35 -4.98 9.27 12.44
CA TYR A 35 -4.42 10.17 11.43
C TYR A 35 -4.23 9.47 10.09
N MET A 36 -3.70 8.24 10.07
CA MET A 36 -3.61 7.42 8.85
C MET A 36 -5.00 7.06 8.30
N GLY A 37 -6.00 6.89 9.16
CA GLY A 37 -7.39 6.61 8.78
C GLY A 37 -8.00 7.64 7.83
N LYS A 38 -7.53 8.89 7.87
CA LYS A 38 -7.95 9.97 6.96
C LYS A 38 -7.61 9.68 5.49
N TYR A 39 -6.69 8.76 5.23
CA TYR A 39 -6.20 8.42 3.89
C TYR A 39 -6.71 7.06 3.39
N LYS A 40 -7.62 6.42 4.13
CA LYS A 40 -8.22 5.15 3.72
C LYS A 40 -9.27 5.38 2.63
N THR A 41 -9.16 4.64 1.55
CA THR A 41 -10.12 4.60 0.45
C THR A 41 -10.51 3.16 0.15
N PRO A 42 -11.72 2.89 -0.36
CA PRO A 42 -12.12 1.54 -0.74
C PRO A 42 -11.43 1.13 -2.05
N PHE A 43 -11.27 -0.17 -2.24
CA PHE A 43 -10.95 -0.77 -3.52
C PHE A 43 -11.79 -2.02 -3.76
N LEU A 44 -11.87 -2.43 -5.03
CA LEU A 44 -12.62 -3.58 -5.49
C LEU A 44 -11.86 -4.24 -6.65
N ILE A 45 -11.80 -5.57 -6.63
CA ILE A 45 -11.33 -6.39 -7.75
C ILE A 45 -12.53 -7.17 -8.29
N TRP A 46 -12.78 -7.05 -9.59
CA TRP A 46 -13.85 -7.74 -10.29
C TRP A 46 -13.28 -8.46 -11.52
N ALA A 47 -13.82 -9.63 -11.82
CA ALA A 47 -13.51 -10.33 -13.06
C ALA A 47 -14.77 -10.91 -13.73
N ASN A 48 -14.68 -11.20 -15.03
CA ASN A 48 -15.71 -11.94 -15.77
C ASN A 48 -15.49 -13.46 -15.73
N TYR A 49 -14.76 -13.94 -14.74
CA TYR A 49 -14.51 -15.35 -14.42
C TYR A 49 -14.51 -15.51 -12.90
N ASP A 50 -14.56 -16.76 -12.42
CA ASP A 50 -14.64 -17.03 -10.99
C ASP A 50 -13.39 -16.57 -10.25
N LEU A 51 -13.57 -15.68 -9.28
CA LEU A 51 -12.58 -15.28 -8.30
C LEU A 51 -12.97 -15.83 -6.92
N PRO A 52 -12.01 -16.06 -6.01
CA PRO A 52 -12.32 -16.29 -4.62
C PRO A 52 -13.16 -15.14 -4.05
N ASP A 53 -14.13 -15.46 -3.20
CA ASP A 53 -14.89 -14.45 -2.43
C ASP A 53 -14.07 -14.09 -1.20
N ASP A 54 -13.06 -13.24 -1.41
CA ASP A 54 -12.09 -12.84 -0.39
C ASP A 54 -12.35 -11.41 0.07
N GLU A 55 -12.17 -11.20 1.38
CA GLU A 55 -12.12 -9.87 1.98
C GLU A 55 -10.66 -9.51 2.28
N ILE A 56 -10.08 -8.58 1.50
CA ILE A 56 -8.70 -8.15 1.67
C ILE A 56 -8.64 -7.12 2.80
N PRO A 57 -7.81 -7.34 3.84
CA PRO A 57 -7.62 -6.36 4.92
C PRO A 57 -7.09 -5.02 4.42
N THR A 58 -7.07 -4.01 5.31
CA THR A 58 -6.44 -2.71 5.02
C THR A 58 -5.02 -2.91 4.51
N THR A 59 -4.76 -2.40 3.30
CA THR A 59 -3.48 -2.53 2.61
C THR A 59 -3.11 -1.23 1.91
N SER A 60 -1.90 -1.13 1.37
CA SER A 60 -1.46 0.04 0.62
C SER A 60 -1.70 -0.10 -0.87
N LEU A 61 -1.88 1.03 -1.56
CA LEU A 61 -2.07 1.09 -3.02
C LEU A 61 -0.92 0.44 -3.78
N ASN A 62 0.32 0.56 -3.28
CA ASN A 62 1.51 -0.03 -3.89
C ASN A 62 1.51 -1.57 -3.92
N PHE A 63 0.64 -2.22 -3.13
CA PHE A 63 0.48 -3.68 -3.12
C PHE A 63 -0.68 -4.18 -4.00
N LEU A 64 -1.55 -3.29 -4.49
CA LEU A 64 -2.73 -3.71 -5.25
C LEU A 64 -2.38 -4.41 -6.57
N GLY A 65 -1.24 -4.08 -7.18
CA GLY A 65 -0.74 -4.75 -8.37
C GLY A 65 -0.52 -6.24 -8.16
N GLN A 66 -0.01 -6.66 -7.01
CA GLN A 66 0.23 -8.06 -6.68
C GLN A 66 -1.08 -8.86 -6.59
N TYR A 67 -2.12 -8.30 -5.97
CA TYR A 67 -3.44 -8.93 -5.94
C TYR A 67 -3.98 -9.12 -7.34
N LEU A 68 -3.85 -8.09 -8.19
CA LEU A 68 -4.31 -8.16 -9.57
C LEU A 68 -3.58 -9.26 -10.36
N LEU A 69 -2.24 -9.33 -10.25
CA LEU A 69 -1.44 -10.36 -10.92
C LEU A 69 -1.79 -11.75 -10.41
N SER A 70 -1.92 -11.92 -9.09
CA SER A 70 -2.29 -13.19 -8.47
C SER A 70 -3.64 -13.70 -8.97
N TYR A 71 -4.68 -12.86 -8.96
CA TYR A 71 -6.01 -13.23 -9.47
C TYR A 71 -6.05 -13.44 -10.99
N ALA A 72 -5.14 -12.81 -11.73
CA ALA A 72 -4.98 -13.04 -13.17
C ALA A 72 -4.16 -14.30 -13.48
N GLY A 73 -3.59 -14.98 -12.50
CA GLY A 73 -2.71 -16.14 -12.69
C GLY A 73 -1.38 -15.78 -13.34
N ILE A 74 -0.90 -14.56 -13.16
CA ILE A 74 0.38 -14.08 -13.71
C ILE A 74 1.45 -14.17 -12.61
N GLU A 75 2.60 -14.74 -12.96
CA GLU A 75 3.73 -14.88 -12.03
C GLU A 75 4.34 -13.51 -11.69
N ASN A 76 4.69 -13.35 -10.43
CA ASN A 76 5.35 -12.16 -9.92
C ASN A 76 6.77 -12.03 -10.47
N SER A 77 7.21 -10.80 -10.73
CA SER A 77 8.63 -10.47 -10.89
C SER A 77 9.36 -10.52 -9.52
N LEU A 78 10.67 -10.33 -9.54
CA LEU A 78 11.45 -10.22 -8.30
C LEU A 78 10.99 -9.02 -7.44
N TYR A 79 10.56 -7.93 -8.08
CA TYR A 79 10.07 -6.75 -7.39
C TYR A 79 8.72 -7.02 -6.70
N GLU A 80 7.77 -7.68 -7.38
CA GLU A 80 6.50 -8.06 -6.77
C GLU A 80 6.70 -9.05 -5.62
N ASN A 81 7.63 -10.00 -5.75
CA ASN A 81 7.99 -10.91 -4.66
C ASN A 81 8.59 -10.16 -3.45
N TYR A 82 9.45 -9.16 -3.71
CA TYR A 82 9.94 -8.28 -2.65
C TYR A 82 8.80 -7.51 -1.97
N LEU A 83 7.86 -6.95 -2.75
CA LEU A 83 6.70 -6.25 -2.20
C LEU A 83 5.81 -7.17 -1.36
N GLN A 84 5.67 -8.43 -1.75
CA GLN A 84 4.90 -9.41 -0.98
C GLN A 84 5.55 -9.67 0.40
N ASN A 85 6.86 -9.89 0.44
CA ASN A 85 7.60 -10.06 1.70
C ASN A 85 7.56 -8.77 2.55
N PHE A 86 7.65 -7.61 1.92
CA PHE A 86 7.54 -6.32 2.59
C PHE A 86 6.15 -6.14 3.22
N GLN A 87 5.09 -6.50 2.51
CA GLN A 87 3.70 -6.41 2.97
C GLN A 87 3.43 -7.32 4.18
N GLU A 88 4.08 -8.47 4.29
CA GLU A 88 3.95 -9.36 5.46
C GLU A 88 4.41 -8.66 6.75
N VAL A 89 5.39 -7.77 6.67
CA VAL A 89 5.94 -7.01 7.81
C VAL A 89 5.21 -5.68 8.00
N LEU A 90 4.95 -4.96 6.92
CA LEU A 90 4.32 -3.65 6.88
C LEU A 90 3.12 -3.64 5.92
N PRO A 91 1.97 -4.18 6.32
CA PRO A 91 0.82 -4.39 5.44
C PRO A 91 0.17 -3.09 4.94
N ALA A 92 0.34 -1.98 5.65
CA ALA A 92 -0.25 -0.71 5.24
C ALA A 92 0.69 0.46 5.51
N MET A 93 0.80 1.36 4.55
CA MET A 93 1.58 2.58 4.66
C MET A 93 0.93 3.72 3.89
N THR A 94 1.19 4.94 4.37
CA THR A 94 0.82 6.20 3.73
C THR A 94 2.06 7.10 3.71
N PHE A 95 1.95 8.31 3.19
CA PHE A 95 3.05 9.28 3.27
C PHE A 95 3.30 9.84 4.69
N VAL A 96 2.38 9.63 5.65
CA VAL A 96 2.52 10.10 7.04
C VAL A 96 3.02 9.01 7.99
N GLY A 97 2.79 7.73 7.67
CA GLY A 97 3.15 6.62 8.56
C GLY A 97 2.84 5.26 7.98
N TYR A 98 3.02 4.23 8.79
CA TYR A 98 2.80 2.84 8.42
C TYR A 98 2.28 2.02 9.59
N ILE A 99 1.69 0.88 9.29
CA ILE A 99 1.17 -0.10 10.25
C ILE A 99 1.98 -1.38 10.12
N ASP A 100 2.44 -1.93 11.23
CA ASP A 100 3.15 -3.21 11.26
C ASP A 100 2.19 -4.42 11.25
N GLN A 101 2.75 -5.60 11.12
CA GLN A 101 2.02 -6.88 11.14
C GLN A 101 1.21 -7.13 12.42
N ASN A 102 1.47 -6.40 13.50
CA ASN A 102 0.75 -6.48 14.78
C ASN A 102 -0.36 -5.42 14.87
N GLY A 103 -0.56 -4.62 13.85
CA GLY A 103 -1.55 -3.55 13.78
C GLY A 103 -1.14 -2.24 14.47
N LYS A 104 0.13 -2.10 14.90
CA LYS A 104 0.63 -0.88 15.51
C LYS A 104 1.04 0.14 14.47
N ALA A 105 0.55 1.37 14.61
CA ALA A 105 0.85 2.48 13.73
C ALA A 105 2.09 3.27 14.20
N TYR A 106 2.91 3.68 13.25
CA TYR A 106 4.15 4.45 13.44
C TYR A 106 4.20 5.64 12.48
N SER A 107 4.84 6.72 12.93
CA SER A 107 5.18 7.84 12.05
C SER A 107 6.46 7.54 11.26
N HIS A 108 6.56 8.05 10.02
CA HIS A 108 7.83 8.04 9.27
C HIS A 108 8.93 8.91 9.89
N LEU A 109 8.58 9.75 10.87
CA LEU A 109 9.55 10.56 11.61
C LEU A 109 10.23 9.77 12.73
N GLU A 110 9.71 8.59 13.07
CA GLU A 110 10.27 7.73 14.11
C GLU A 110 11.37 6.83 13.54
N GLN A 111 12.47 6.70 14.28
CA GLN A 111 13.53 5.73 14.00
C GLN A 111 13.23 4.47 14.83
N ASN A 112 13.13 3.33 14.15
CA ASN A 112 12.85 2.05 14.80
C ASN A 112 13.37 0.88 13.96
N GLU A 113 13.01 -0.34 14.33
CA GLU A 113 13.43 -1.58 13.65
C GLU A 113 13.04 -1.69 12.18
N TYR A 114 12.02 -0.95 11.72
CA TYR A 114 11.54 -0.96 10.33
C TYR A 114 12.23 0.10 9.45
N THR A 115 13.03 0.99 10.03
CA THR A 115 13.63 2.11 9.29
C THR A 115 14.43 1.64 8.07
N THR A 116 15.32 0.65 8.24
CA THR A 116 16.12 0.12 7.13
C THR A 116 15.25 -0.53 6.05
N LEU A 117 14.24 -1.30 6.45
CA LEU A 117 13.32 -1.95 5.51
C LEU A 117 12.58 -0.91 4.65
N ILE A 118 12.17 0.21 5.25
CA ILE A 118 11.49 1.30 4.54
C ILE A 118 12.46 2.03 3.59
N GLU A 119 13.72 2.20 3.99
CA GLU A 119 14.76 2.82 3.14
C GLU A 119 15.07 1.94 1.93
N ASP A 120 15.17 0.63 2.10
CA ASP A 120 15.34 -0.34 1.01
C ASP A 120 14.17 -0.28 0.04
N TYR A 121 12.92 -0.27 0.56
CA TYR A 121 11.73 -0.11 -0.27
C TYR A 121 11.77 1.20 -1.08
N ARG A 122 12.10 2.32 -0.44
CA ARG A 122 12.22 3.62 -1.13
C ARG A 122 13.25 3.60 -2.25
N THR A 123 14.37 2.93 -2.01
CA THR A 123 15.43 2.78 -3.02
C THR A 123 14.96 2.00 -4.23
N LEU A 124 14.29 0.86 -4.01
CA LEU A 124 13.74 0.04 -5.09
C LEU A 124 12.60 0.75 -5.83
N ALA A 125 11.70 1.42 -5.11
CA ALA A 125 10.63 2.20 -5.71
C ALA A 125 11.17 3.36 -6.56
N TYR A 126 12.24 4.02 -6.09
CA TYR A 126 12.92 5.08 -6.86
C TYR A 126 13.57 4.53 -8.13
N ASP A 127 14.30 3.40 -8.05
CA ASP A 127 14.88 2.74 -9.22
C ASP A 127 13.81 2.35 -10.24
N ASN A 128 12.68 1.80 -9.76
CA ASN A 128 11.56 1.43 -10.62
C ASN A 128 10.97 2.63 -11.39
N LEU A 129 10.79 3.77 -10.72
CA LEU A 129 10.11 4.93 -11.29
C LEU A 129 11.06 5.86 -12.08
N PHE A 130 12.30 6.00 -11.61
CA PHE A 130 13.22 7.04 -12.07
C PHE A 130 14.57 6.51 -12.57
N GLY A 131 14.84 5.20 -12.48
CA GLY A 131 16.10 4.58 -12.89
C GLY A 131 16.44 4.77 -14.37
N GLY A 132 15.46 4.99 -15.24
CA GLY A 132 15.67 5.25 -16.66
C GLY A 132 16.51 4.15 -17.32
N HIS A 133 17.59 4.55 -18.00
CA HIS A 133 18.51 3.61 -18.66
C HIS A 133 19.40 2.81 -17.68
N SER A 134 19.56 3.29 -16.45
CA SER A 134 20.30 2.57 -15.39
C SER A 134 19.43 1.69 -14.52
N ARG A 135 18.12 1.63 -14.79
CA ARG A 135 17.17 0.76 -14.09
C ARG A 135 17.61 -0.70 -14.21
N HIS A 136 17.57 -1.41 -13.09
CA HIS A 136 17.86 -2.84 -13.04
C HIS A 136 16.68 -3.66 -13.56
N ALA A 137 16.45 -3.62 -14.87
CA ALA A 137 15.27 -4.15 -15.55
C ALA A 137 14.92 -5.60 -15.16
N GLN A 138 15.92 -6.44 -14.84
CA GLN A 138 15.72 -7.83 -14.43
C GLN A 138 14.86 -8.00 -13.18
N TYR A 139 14.77 -6.98 -12.31
CA TYR A 139 13.95 -7.05 -11.12
C TYR A 139 12.47 -6.82 -11.38
N TYR A 140 12.13 -6.17 -12.51
CA TYR A 140 10.78 -5.71 -12.82
C TYR A 140 10.14 -6.45 -14.01
N GLN A 141 10.79 -7.50 -14.50
CA GLN A 141 10.27 -8.33 -15.60
C GLN A 141 9.67 -9.61 -15.03
N ALA A 142 8.57 -10.05 -15.65
CA ALA A 142 8.03 -11.36 -15.36
C ALA A 142 9.08 -12.46 -15.66
N PRO A 143 9.08 -13.57 -14.92
CA PRO A 143 9.91 -14.74 -15.25
C PRO A 143 9.68 -15.17 -16.69
N GLN A 144 10.75 -15.62 -17.38
CA GLN A 144 10.69 -16.13 -18.75
C GLN A 144 10.34 -17.62 -18.76
#